data_9009b66b476cef421a7d1e1d49ade729
#
_entry.id   9009b66b476cef421a7d1e1d49ade729
#
_cell.length_a   1.000
_cell.length_b   1.000
_cell.length_c   1.000
_cell.angle_alpha   90.00
_cell.angle_beta   90.00
_cell.angle_gamma   90.00
#
_symmetry.space_group_name_H-M   'P 1'
#
loop_
_entity.id
_entity.type
_entity.pdbx_description
1 polymer ?
#
loop_
_entity_poly.entity_id
_entity_poly.type
_entity_poly.pdbx_seq_one_letter_code
_entity_poly.pdbx_strand_id
1 'polypeptide(L)'
;DLVFVTEQTDPKLLANIDRDGVILMDKMQEKYEKLVQASRRLEEAIADYEKLGLDSIRDGVIQRFEFCTELAWKTLREYLLDQGYTEINSPKSVMKQAFADGILDHEEGWLQLLDARNETSHIYDEATATTVFGNIRTIYVPLLKDLIQKLGEVK
;
A
#
# COMPACT_ATOMS: atom_id res chain seq x y z
N ASP A 1 -27.11 0.40 -4.79
CA ASP A 1 -26.09 -0.01 -5.73
C ASP A 1 -25.84 1.01 -6.82
N LEU A 2 -26.87 1.67 -7.28
CA LEU A 2 -26.71 2.62 -8.35
C LEU A 2 -26.33 3.98 -7.83
N VAL A 3 -25.22 4.45 -8.31
CA VAL A 3 -24.78 5.82 -8.05
C VAL A 3 -24.92 6.55 -9.36
N PHE A 4 -25.89 7.42 -9.43
CA PHE A 4 -26.13 8.09 -10.68
C PHE A 4 -25.13 9.19 -10.93
N VAL A 5 -24.83 9.37 -12.20
CA VAL A 5 -23.95 10.44 -12.61
C VAL A 5 -24.62 11.76 -12.28
N THR A 6 -23.90 12.60 -11.63
CA THR A 6 -24.36 13.93 -11.34
C THR A 6 -23.28 14.91 -11.78
N GLU A 7 -23.65 16.13 -11.88
CA GLU A 7 -22.79 17.17 -12.42
C GLU A 7 -21.60 17.49 -11.54
N GLN A 8 -21.67 17.15 -10.29
CA GLN A 8 -20.60 17.49 -9.34
C GLN A 8 -19.40 16.56 -9.46
N THR A 9 -19.48 15.55 -10.28
CA THR A 9 -18.43 14.56 -10.36
C THR A 9 -17.18 15.14 -11.01
N ASP A 10 -16.02 14.84 -10.45
CA ASP A 10 -14.80 15.30 -11.06
C ASP A 10 -14.51 14.51 -12.36
N PRO A 11 -13.64 15.04 -13.23
CA PRO A 11 -13.40 14.40 -14.52
C PRO A 11 -12.90 12.97 -14.44
N LYS A 12 -12.18 12.63 -13.38
CA LYS A 12 -11.66 11.28 -13.23
C LYS A 12 -12.78 10.29 -13.00
N LEU A 13 -13.75 10.66 -12.19
CA LEU A 13 -14.91 9.81 -11.96
C LEU A 13 -15.78 9.71 -13.20
N LEU A 14 -15.87 10.80 -13.97
CA LEU A 14 -16.64 10.77 -15.21
C LEU A 14 -16.07 9.75 -16.20
N ALA A 15 -14.76 9.52 -16.16
CA ALA A 15 -14.12 8.54 -17.04
C ALA A 15 -14.54 7.12 -16.71
N ASN A 16 -15.17 6.91 -15.56
CA ASN A 16 -15.61 5.59 -15.12
C ASN A 16 -17.12 5.44 -15.16
N ILE A 17 -17.80 6.23 -15.97
CA ILE A 17 -19.23 6.12 -16.14
C ILE A 17 -19.53 4.93 -17.06
N ASP A 18 -20.38 4.02 -16.60
CA ASP A 18 -20.80 2.94 -17.44
C ASP A 18 -22.02 3.36 -18.27
N ARG A 19 -22.47 2.46 -19.15
CA ARG A 19 -23.56 2.80 -20.08
C ARG A 19 -24.89 3.00 -19.39
N ASP A 20 -25.01 2.60 -18.12
CA ASP A 20 -26.24 2.79 -17.36
C ASP A 20 -26.27 4.11 -16.61
N GLY A 21 -25.24 4.94 -16.78
CA GLY A 21 -25.16 6.22 -16.11
C GLY A 21 -24.70 6.12 -14.65
N VAL A 22 -24.06 5.03 -14.29
CA VAL A 22 -23.56 4.83 -12.94
C VAL A 22 -22.12 5.28 -12.85
N ILE A 23 -21.79 6.01 -11.79
CA ILE A 23 -20.41 6.44 -11.53
C ILE A 23 -19.71 5.34 -10.77
N LEU A 24 -18.60 4.86 -11.32
CA LEU A 24 -17.78 3.85 -10.68
C LEU A 24 -16.48 4.48 -10.22
N MET A 25 -16.09 4.18 -8.99
CA MET A 25 -14.81 4.65 -8.46
C MET A 25 -13.69 3.93 -9.22
N ASP A 26 -12.67 4.69 -9.65
CA ASP A 26 -11.47 4.13 -10.21
C ASP A 26 -10.82 3.23 -9.17
N LYS A 27 -10.55 1.97 -9.52
CA LYS A 27 -10.00 1.00 -8.58
C LYS A 27 -8.64 1.43 -8.04
N MET A 28 -7.80 1.99 -8.88
CA MET A 28 -6.50 2.47 -8.44
C MET A 28 -6.67 3.61 -7.45
N GLN A 29 -7.54 4.56 -7.74
CA GLN A 29 -7.79 5.69 -6.86
C GLN A 29 -8.33 5.24 -5.50
N GLU A 30 -9.26 4.30 -5.51
CA GLU A 30 -9.84 3.79 -4.28
C GLU A 30 -8.77 3.13 -3.40
N LYS A 31 -7.96 2.28 -3.99
CA LYS A 31 -6.90 1.59 -3.25
C LYS A 31 -5.82 2.55 -2.80
N TYR A 32 -5.52 3.54 -3.63
CA TYR A 32 -4.54 4.56 -3.29
C TYR A 32 -4.96 5.34 -2.03
N GLU A 33 -6.23 5.73 -1.97
CA GLU A 33 -6.72 6.48 -0.80
C GLU A 33 -6.65 5.63 0.46
N LYS A 34 -6.96 4.34 0.34
CA LYS A 34 -6.84 3.42 1.47
C LYS A 34 -5.38 3.25 1.89
N LEU A 35 -4.48 3.21 0.93
CA LEU A 35 -3.04 3.09 1.21
C LEU A 35 -2.54 4.32 1.97
N VAL A 36 -2.91 5.51 1.52
CA VAL A 36 -2.52 6.74 2.21
C VAL A 36 -3.00 6.72 3.66
N GLN A 37 -4.25 6.31 3.86
CA GLN A 37 -4.83 6.26 5.20
C GLN A 37 -4.14 5.21 6.07
N ALA A 38 -3.87 4.04 5.52
CA ALA A 38 -3.19 2.98 6.25
C ALA A 38 -1.77 3.39 6.63
N SER A 39 -1.08 4.07 5.74
CA SER A 39 0.28 4.57 6.02
C SER A 39 0.27 5.59 7.15
N ARG A 40 -0.72 6.47 7.16
CA ARG A 40 -0.85 7.46 8.22
C ARG A 40 -1.09 6.78 9.57
N ARG A 41 -1.95 5.77 9.60
CA ARG A 41 -2.21 5.00 10.82
C ARG A 41 -0.99 4.24 11.29
N LEU A 42 -0.19 3.74 10.37
CA LEU A 42 1.05 3.05 10.73
C LEU A 42 1.99 4.02 11.41
N GLU A 43 2.17 5.21 10.87
CA GLU A 43 3.05 6.21 11.48
C GLU A 43 2.54 6.67 12.83
N GLU A 44 1.22 6.78 13.01
CA GLU A 44 0.64 7.11 14.31
C GLU A 44 0.98 6.06 15.35
N ALA A 45 0.89 4.78 14.97
CA ALA A 45 1.20 3.70 15.90
C ALA A 45 2.68 3.71 16.29
N ILE A 46 3.55 4.01 15.35
CA ILE A 46 4.99 4.14 15.64
C ILE A 46 5.24 5.27 16.64
N ALA A 47 4.59 6.41 16.43
CA ALA A 47 4.72 7.55 17.35
C ALA A 47 4.20 7.18 18.74
N ASP A 48 3.10 6.44 18.83
CA ASP A 48 2.57 5.99 20.09
C ASP A 48 3.55 5.06 20.81
N TYR A 49 4.18 4.18 20.07
CA TYR A 49 5.18 3.29 20.65
C TYR A 49 6.37 4.09 21.20
N GLU A 50 6.81 5.10 20.48
CA GLU A 50 7.93 5.93 20.92
C GLU A 50 7.61 6.67 22.21
N LYS A 51 6.33 6.99 22.42
CA LYS A 51 5.90 7.65 23.65
C LYS A 51 5.73 6.69 24.82
N LEU A 52 5.13 5.55 24.58
CA LEU A 52 4.66 4.66 25.65
C LEU A 52 5.49 3.39 25.80
N GLY A 53 6.13 2.93 24.74
CA GLY A 53 7.01 1.77 24.78
C GLY A 53 6.34 0.45 25.13
N LEU A 54 5.03 0.31 24.88
CA LEU A 54 4.30 -0.90 25.22
C LEU A 54 4.38 -1.93 24.09
N ASP A 55 4.62 -3.19 24.46
CA ASP A 55 4.71 -4.26 23.47
C ASP A 55 3.44 -4.44 22.67
N SER A 56 2.28 -4.19 23.29
CA SER A 56 1.01 -4.28 22.57
C SER A 56 0.92 -3.25 21.45
N ILE A 57 1.53 -2.08 21.62
CA ILE A 57 1.56 -1.06 20.58
C ILE A 57 2.51 -1.50 19.48
N ARG A 58 3.66 -2.07 19.84
CA ARG A 58 4.59 -2.61 18.84
C ARG A 58 3.90 -3.67 17.98
N ASP A 59 3.13 -4.56 18.60
CA ASP A 59 2.40 -5.59 17.86
C ASP A 59 1.36 -4.96 16.93
N GLY A 60 0.74 -3.86 17.37
CA GLY A 60 -0.17 -3.11 16.53
C GLY A 60 0.52 -2.49 15.33
N VAL A 61 1.75 -2.01 15.50
CA VAL A 61 2.55 -1.49 14.40
C VAL A 61 2.77 -2.58 13.35
N ILE A 62 3.12 -3.77 13.78
CA ILE A 62 3.35 -4.89 12.86
C ILE A 62 2.07 -5.21 12.09
N GLN A 63 0.93 -5.23 12.74
CA GLN A 63 -0.35 -5.50 12.09
C GLN A 63 -0.68 -4.40 11.07
N ARG A 64 -0.47 -3.14 11.42
CA ARG A 64 -0.73 -2.06 10.49
C ARG A 64 0.22 -2.08 9.30
N PHE A 65 1.46 -2.54 9.52
CA PHE A 65 2.40 -2.76 8.44
C PHE A 65 1.86 -3.79 7.45
N GLU A 66 1.25 -4.87 7.95
CA GLU A 66 0.67 -5.88 7.08
C GLU A 66 -0.41 -5.28 6.17
N PHE A 67 -1.28 -4.45 6.74
CA PHE A 67 -2.32 -3.77 5.95
C PHE A 67 -1.71 -2.86 4.89
N CYS A 68 -0.68 -2.11 5.24
CA CYS A 68 -0.01 -1.22 4.29
C CYS A 68 0.60 -1.99 3.14
N THR A 69 1.24 -3.10 3.43
CA THR A 69 1.89 -3.91 2.40
C THR A 69 0.85 -4.48 1.42
N GLU A 70 -0.27 -4.97 1.96
CA GLU A 70 -1.35 -5.48 1.11
C GLU A 70 -1.88 -4.40 0.20
N LEU A 71 -2.15 -3.22 0.74
CA LEU A 71 -2.66 -2.11 -0.06
C LEU A 71 -1.63 -1.61 -1.06
N ALA A 72 -0.34 -1.63 -0.68
CA ALA A 72 0.71 -1.15 -1.56
C ALA A 72 0.79 -1.98 -2.84
N TRP A 73 0.89 -3.31 -2.73
CA TRP A 73 1.03 -4.09 -3.93
C TRP A 73 -0.27 -4.14 -4.74
N LYS A 74 -1.41 -4.08 -4.08
CA LYS A 74 -2.70 -4.06 -4.79
C LYS A 74 -2.91 -2.74 -5.54
N THR A 75 -2.49 -1.63 -4.96
CA THR A 75 -2.55 -0.34 -5.64
C THR A 75 -1.61 -0.33 -6.84
N LEU A 76 -0.39 -0.83 -6.67
CA LEU A 76 0.56 -0.96 -7.77
C LEU A 76 0.00 -1.84 -8.89
N ARG A 77 -0.66 -2.93 -8.52
CA ARG A 77 -1.26 -3.81 -9.51
C ARG A 77 -2.28 -3.06 -10.36
N GLU A 78 -3.15 -2.28 -9.73
CA GLU A 78 -4.14 -1.51 -10.49
C GLU A 78 -3.47 -0.48 -11.39
N TYR A 79 -2.42 0.18 -10.90
CA TYR A 79 -1.66 1.11 -11.72
C TYR A 79 -1.07 0.40 -12.95
N LEU A 80 -0.46 -0.75 -12.74
CA LEU A 80 0.17 -1.50 -13.83
C LEU A 80 -0.86 -2.02 -14.84
N LEU A 81 -2.00 -2.48 -14.34
CA LEU A 81 -3.08 -2.90 -15.24
C LEU A 81 -3.55 -1.74 -16.10
N ASP A 82 -3.65 -0.53 -15.53
CA ASP A 82 -4.02 0.65 -16.28
C ASP A 82 -2.98 1.02 -17.32
N GLN A 83 -1.72 0.64 -17.11
CA GLN A 83 -0.66 0.86 -18.08
C GLN A 83 -0.62 -0.21 -19.16
N GLY A 84 -1.45 -1.23 -19.06
CA GLY A 84 -1.55 -2.27 -20.08
C GLY A 84 -0.81 -3.56 -19.78
N TYR A 85 -0.16 -3.65 -18.63
CA TYR A 85 0.51 -4.90 -18.24
C TYR A 85 -0.50 -5.95 -17.84
N THR A 86 -0.14 -7.21 -18.06
CA THR A 86 -1.00 -8.35 -17.73
C THR A 86 -0.17 -9.41 -16.99
N GLU A 87 -0.86 -10.44 -16.48
CA GLU A 87 -0.21 -11.58 -15.83
C GLU A 87 0.60 -11.18 -14.59
N ILE A 88 0.08 -10.20 -13.85
CA ILE A 88 0.69 -9.73 -12.61
C ILE A 88 -0.26 -10.08 -11.45
N ASN A 89 -0.21 -11.34 -11.02
CA ASN A 89 -1.18 -11.90 -10.08
C ASN A 89 -0.63 -12.18 -8.69
N SER A 90 0.62 -11.83 -8.42
CA SER A 90 1.21 -12.02 -7.11
C SER A 90 1.96 -10.77 -6.69
N PRO A 91 2.16 -10.56 -5.38
CA PRO A 91 2.91 -9.40 -4.92
C PRO A 91 4.30 -9.32 -5.58
N LYS A 92 4.99 -10.43 -5.68
CA LYS A 92 6.33 -10.44 -6.25
C LYS A 92 6.33 -10.09 -7.73
N SER A 93 5.37 -10.62 -8.50
CA SER A 93 5.28 -10.31 -9.92
C SER A 93 4.93 -8.84 -10.14
N VAL A 94 4.08 -8.28 -9.28
CA VAL A 94 3.72 -6.87 -9.34
C VAL A 94 4.96 -6.00 -9.09
N MET A 95 5.73 -6.33 -8.05
CA MET A 95 6.91 -5.55 -7.74
C MET A 95 7.94 -5.59 -8.87
N LYS A 96 8.17 -6.76 -9.43
CA LYS A 96 9.12 -6.89 -10.54
C LYS A 96 8.69 -6.09 -11.75
N GLN A 97 7.40 -6.12 -12.08
CA GLN A 97 6.89 -5.34 -13.19
C GLN A 97 6.98 -3.84 -12.90
N ALA A 98 6.74 -3.45 -11.65
CA ALA A 98 6.83 -2.05 -11.26
C ALA A 98 8.26 -1.51 -11.41
N PHE A 99 9.27 -2.32 -11.12
CA PHE A 99 10.65 -1.92 -11.37
C PHE A 99 10.92 -1.77 -12.86
N ALA A 100 10.46 -2.73 -13.65
CA ALA A 100 10.65 -2.67 -15.09
C ALA A 100 9.94 -1.47 -15.70
N ASP A 101 8.80 -1.10 -15.18
CA ASP A 101 8.04 0.07 -15.62
C ASP A 101 8.74 1.37 -15.23
N GLY A 102 9.49 1.38 -14.15
CA GLY A 102 10.17 2.57 -13.65
C GLY A 102 9.43 3.31 -12.57
N ILE A 103 8.24 2.85 -12.17
CA ILE A 103 7.48 3.53 -11.11
C ILE A 103 8.07 3.25 -9.73
N LEU A 104 8.81 2.17 -9.59
CA LEU A 104 9.32 1.73 -8.31
C LEU A 104 10.83 1.65 -8.32
N ASP A 105 11.46 2.17 -7.26
CA ASP A 105 12.89 2.08 -7.02
C ASP A 105 13.17 1.18 -5.83
N HIS A 106 14.45 0.86 -5.61
CA HIS A 106 14.90 0.11 -4.44
C HIS A 106 14.34 -1.31 -4.41
N GLU A 107 14.63 -2.05 -5.47
CA GLU A 107 14.11 -3.41 -5.63
C GLU A 107 14.40 -4.29 -4.42
N GLU A 108 15.64 -4.28 -3.92
CA GLU A 108 16.00 -5.12 -2.79
C GLU A 108 15.17 -4.79 -1.55
N GLY A 109 14.97 -3.50 -1.30
CA GLY A 109 14.17 -3.07 -0.15
C GLY A 109 12.74 -3.56 -0.24
N TRP A 110 12.14 -3.48 -1.43
CA TRP A 110 10.77 -3.94 -1.62
C TRP A 110 10.64 -5.45 -1.51
N LEU A 111 11.60 -6.19 -2.04
CA LEU A 111 11.58 -7.65 -1.91
C LEU A 111 11.75 -8.06 -0.45
N GLN A 112 12.63 -7.37 0.27
CA GLN A 112 12.79 -7.60 1.71
C GLN A 112 11.50 -7.29 2.47
N LEU A 113 10.82 -6.22 2.09
CA LEU A 113 9.54 -5.85 2.71
C LEU A 113 8.49 -6.95 2.52
N LEU A 114 8.41 -7.50 1.30
CA LEU A 114 7.47 -8.60 1.04
C LEU A 114 7.81 -9.83 1.86
N ASP A 115 9.09 -10.16 1.97
CA ASP A 115 9.51 -11.31 2.78
C ASP A 115 9.16 -11.08 4.25
N ALA A 116 9.39 -9.87 4.76
CA ALA A 116 9.05 -9.53 6.13
C ALA A 116 7.55 -9.67 6.36
N ARG A 117 6.73 -9.22 5.42
CA ARG A 117 5.29 -9.35 5.51
C ARG A 117 4.87 -10.81 5.62
N ASN A 118 5.51 -11.68 4.84
CA ASN A 118 5.18 -13.09 4.89
C ASN A 118 5.58 -13.74 6.23
N GLU A 119 6.59 -13.20 6.89
CA GLU A 119 7.05 -13.73 8.17
C GLU A 119 6.26 -13.20 9.36
N THR A 120 5.48 -12.12 9.21
CA THR A 120 4.79 -11.53 10.35
C THR A 120 3.80 -12.46 11.01
N SER A 121 3.25 -13.42 10.27
CA SER A 121 2.31 -14.38 10.84
C SER A 121 3.01 -15.44 11.68
N HIS A 122 4.33 -15.47 11.68
CA HIS A 122 5.14 -16.46 12.39
C HIS A 122 6.02 -15.83 13.46
N ILE A 123 5.68 -14.66 13.94
CA ILE A 123 6.46 -13.99 14.98
C ILE A 123 5.96 -14.46 16.33
N TYR A 124 6.79 -15.27 16.99
CA TYR A 124 6.44 -15.83 18.29
C TYR A 124 7.38 -15.39 19.41
N ASP A 125 8.47 -14.70 19.08
CA ASP A 125 9.42 -14.32 20.10
C ASP A 125 9.72 -12.83 20.03
N GLU A 126 10.22 -12.32 21.15
CA GLU A 126 10.48 -10.91 21.35
C GLU A 126 11.58 -10.39 20.42
N ALA A 127 12.62 -11.18 20.21
CA ALA A 127 13.75 -10.75 19.39
C ALA A 127 13.33 -10.52 17.95
N THR A 128 12.54 -11.44 17.40
CA THR A 128 12.06 -11.33 16.03
C THR A 128 11.13 -10.12 15.89
N ALA A 129 10.22 -9.94 16.84
CA ALA A 129 9.29 -8.80 16.82
C ALA A 129 10.05 -7.48 16.86
N THR A 130 11.08 -7.39 17.68
CA THR A 130 11.89 -6.18 17.79
C THR A 130 12.61 -5.88 16.48
N THR A 131 13.17 -6.92 15.85
CA THR A 131 13.89 -6.76 14.59
C THR A 131 12.94 -6.29 13.49
N VAL A 132 11.77 -6.93 13.37
CA VAL A 132 10.78 -6.55 12.37
C VAL A 132 10.31 -5.12 12.60
N PHE A 133 10.02 -4.77 13.84
CA PHE A 133 9.60 -3.40 14.17
C PHE A 133 10.66 -2.38 13.76
N GLY A 134 11.93 -2.67 14.08
CA GLY A 134 13.02 -1.78 13.71
C GLY A 134 13.11 -1.58 12.20
N ASN A 135 12.97 -2.64 11.44
CA ASN A 135 13.01 -2.57 9.98
C ASN A 135 11.81 -1.84 9.41
N ILE A 136 10.63 -2.01 10.01
CA ILE A 136 9.45 -1.26 9.59
C ILE A 136 9.72 0.23 9.71
N ARG A 137 10.25 0.64 10.85
CA ARG A 137 10.49 2.05 11.14
C ARG A 137 11.56 2.67 10.25
N THR A 138 12.65 1.94 10.04
CA THR A 138 13.84 2.51 9.38
C THR A 138 13.91 2.23 7.88
N ILE A 139 13.27 1.17 7.41
CA ILE A 139 13.38 0.75 6.00
C ILE A 139 12.03 0.81 5.30
N TYR A 140 11.02 0.17 5.87
CA TYR A 140 9.78 -0.05 5.13
C TYR A 140 8.86 1.16 5.08
N VAL A 141 8.78 1.94 6.17
CA VAL A 141 7.98 3.17 6.16
C VAL A 141 8.51 4.15 5.11
N PRO A 142 9.82 4.39 5.01
CA PRO A 142 10.33 5.25 3.94
C PRO A 142 9.99 4.74 2.54
N LEU A 143 10.02 3.42 2.32
CA LEU A 143 9.66 2.86 1.02
C LEU A 143 8.19 3.09 0.70
N LEU A 144 7.32 2.89 1.69
CA LEU A 144 5.88 3.12 1.52
C LEU A 144 5.59 4.59 1.22
N LYS A 145 6.26 5.49 1.91
CA LYS A 145 6.06 6.93 1.68
C LYS A 145 6.51 7.33 0.28
N ASP A 146 7.63 6.78 -0.17
CA ASP A 146 8.13 7.06 -1.52
C ASP A 146 7.15 6.56 -2.58
N LEU A 147 6.61 5.37 -2.39
CA LEU A 147 5.61 4.82 -3.31
C LEU A 147 4.37 5.70 -3.35
N ILE A 148 3.87 6.11 -2.20
CA ILE A 148 2.68 6.95 -2.12
C ILE A 148 2.90 8.26 -2.87
N GLN A 149 4.08 8.86 -2.71
CA GLN A 149 4.40 10.09 -3.43
C GLN A 149 4.41 9.86 -4.94
N LYS A 150 5.07 8.80 -5.40
CA LYS A 150 5.16 8.52 -6.83
C LYS A 150 3.81 8.22 -7.45
N LEU A 151 2.99 7.43 -6.77
CA LEU A 151 1.65 7.13 -7.26
C LEU A 151 0.77 8.38 -7.26
N GLY A 152 0.96 9.27 -6.30
CA GLY A 152 0.23 10.53 -6.26
C GLY A 152 0.55 11.43 -7.44
N GLU A 153 1.75 11.33 -7.98
CA GLU A 153 2.18 12.15 -9.11
C GLU A 153 1.63 11.64 -10.45
N VAL A 154 1.32 10.35 -10.54
CA VAL A 154 0.88 9.76 -11.81
C VAL A 154 -0.62 9.53 -11.89
N LYS A 155 -1.36 9.65 -10.79
CA LYS A 155 -2.80 9.40 -10.82
C LYS A 155 -3.61 10.62 -11.27
#